data_bcfc697814c9aeb90da5ffb37c074f87
#
_entry.id   bcfc697814c9aeb90da5ffb37c074f87
#
_cell.length_a   1.000
_cell.length_b   1.000
_cell.length_c   1.000
_cell.angle_alpha   90.00
_cell.angle_beta   90.00
_cell.angle_gamma   90.00
#
_symmetry.space_group_name_H-M   'P 1'
#
loop_
_entity.id
_entity.type
_entity.pdbx_description
1 polymer ?
#
loop_
_entity_poly.entity_id
_entity_poly.type
_entity_poly.pdbx_seq_one_letter_code
_entity_poly.pdbx_strand_id
1 'polypeptide(L)'
;SGDLSPSRPGPAARGDRPMIEAIVRGALQQRIVVVVAACILLAFGLGAVRKLSVDAFPDVTNVQVQIATEALGRSPQEVERAVTIPIEMAMTGLPGLVEMRSLNRPSLSLITLVFTERTNLYLARQMVTERLIEVRGRMPDGVTPLLGPVSSVLGEVYQYTLEHPDDGQRALSVDELTKRRTLQDWVVRPYLRSIPGVAEINSTGGYVKQYQVLVHPDRLSHFGITPGDVYEALRNNNTNFGGGVLPHHNDQYLIRGLGLVRSIDDIGAIVLKEVGGTPVYIRDLAEVKIWHVPRFGAMVKNGVTEAVGGIVMMLAGENAKAVVARVKQRVDALNKSGAIPDGLRLVPYYDRSEL
;
A
#
# COMPACT_ATOMS: atom_id res chain seq x y z
N SER A 1 -50.90 42.75 -70.97
CA SER A 1 -51.75 42.89 -69.75
C SER A 1 -51.40 41.76 -68.78
N GLY A 2 -50.51 41.98 -67.88
CA GLY A 2 -50.16 40.99 -66.88
C GLY A 2 -49.83 41.79 -65.59
N ASP A 3 -50.76 41.71 -64.70
CA ASP A 3 -50.81 42.36 -63.44
C ASP A 3 -49.82 41.71 -62.42
N LEU A 4 -48.80 42.41 -62.01
CA LEU A 4 -47.83 42.02 -60.96
C LEU A 4 -48.20 42.69 -59.63
N SER A 5 -49.02 42.04 -58.83
CA SER A 5 -49.20 42.45 -57.42
C SER A 5 -48.05 41.98 -56.50
N PRO A 6 -47.51 42.85 -55.62
CA PRO A 6 -46.41 42.51 -54.77
C PRO A 6 -46.92 41.68 -53.58
N SER A 7 -46.25 40.56 -53.33
CA SER A 7 -46.44 39.66 -52.18
C SER A 7 -46.07 40.35 -50.85
N ARG A 8 -47.01 40.39 -49.92
CA ARG A 8 -46.79 40.86 -48.55
C ARG A 8 -45.84 39.92 -47.81
N PRO A 9 -44.86 40.45 -47.04
CA PRO A 9 -44.05 39.64 -46.15
C PRO A 9 -44.90 39.12 -44.97
N GLY A 10 -44.79 37.83 -44.73
CA GLY A 10 -45.44 37.15 -43.62
C GLY A 10 -44.93 37.61 -42.24
N PRO A 11 -45.72 37.44 -41.18
CA PRO A 11 -45.35 37.89 -39.84
C PRO A 11 -44.18 37.08 -39.31
N ALA A 12 -43.09 37.81 -39.01
CA ALA A 12 -41.91 37.26 -38.29
C ALA A 12 -42.34 36.72 -36.95
N ALA A 13 -41.85 35.55 -36.61
CA ALA A 13 -42.05 34.84 -35.36
C ALA A 13 -41.67 35.72 -34.15
N ARG A 14 -42.71 36.21 -33.43
CA ARG A 14 -42.59 36.89 -32.13
C ARG A 14 -42.84 35.86 -31.04
N GLY A 15 -41.80 35.09 -30.67
CA GLY A 15 -41.99 33.97 -29.75
C GLY A 15 -41.32 34.06 -28.39
N ASP A 16 -40.28 34.92 -28.13
CA ASP A 16 -39.53 34.85 -26.86
C ASP A 16 -39.18 36.18 -26.20
N ARG A 17 -39.70 37.30 -26.71
CA ARG A 17 -39.32 38.64 -26.18
C ARG A 17 -39.95 39.04 -24.85
N PRO A 18 -41.19 38.64 -24.46
CA PRO A 18 -41.84 39.17 -23.23
C PRO A 18 -41.17 38.65 -21.95
N MET A 19 -40.59 37.47 -21.94
CA MET A 19 -39.96 36.90 -20.73
C MET A 19 -38.60 37.57 -20.45
N ILE A 20 -37.80 37.82 -21.46
CA ILE A 20 -36.50 38.48 -21.32
C ILE A 20 -36.70 39.96 -20.93
N GLU A 21 -37.68 40.65 -21.53
CA GLU A 21 -38.02 42.03 -21.16
C GLU A 21 -38.54 42.14 -19.71
N ALA A 22 -39.31 41.19 -19.24
CA ALA A 22 -39.79 41.15 -17.85
C ALA A 22 -38.66 40.94 -16.86
N ILE A 23 -37.71 40.04 -17.15
CA ILE A 23 -36.52 39.79 -16.33
C ILE A 23 -35.62 41.04 -16.27
N VAL A 24 -35.35 41.68 -17.42
CA VAL A 24 -34.53 42.89 -17.50
C VAL A 24 -35.18 44.05 -16.75
N ARG A 25 -36.49 44.26 -16.91
CA ARG A 25 -37.23 45.30 -16.20
C ARG A 25 -37.26 45.07 -14.70
N GLY A 26 -37.44 43.81 -14.23
CA GLY A 26 -37.35 43.42 -12.82
C GLY A 26 -35.95 43.67 -12.23
N ALA A 27 -34.91 43.29 -12.98
CA ALA A 27 -33.52 43.51 -12.59
C ALA A 27 -33.17 45.02 -12.46
N LEU A 28 -33.65 45.87 -13.37
CA LEU A 28 -33.46 47.32 -13.32
C LEU A 28 -34.22 47.98 -12.20
N GLN A 29 -35.40 47.48 -11.82
CA GLN A 29 -36.21 47.98 -10.71
C GLN A 29 -35.64 47.63 -9.34
N GLN A 30 -35.00 46.44 -9.22
CA GLN A 30 -34.45 45.97 -7.94
C GLN A 30 -32.93 45.84 -7.98
N ARG A 31 -32.24 46.95 -8.22
CA ARG A 31 -30.77 47.00 -8.37
C ARG A 31 -30.01 46.38 -7.22
N ILE A 32 -30.46 46.58 -5.98
CA ILE A 32 -29.81 46.08 -4.78
C ILE A 32 -29.90 44.55 -4.74
N VAL A 33 -31.07 43.96 -5.07
CA VAL A 33 -31.25 42.51 -5.10
C VAL A 33 -30.35 41.84 -6.13
N VAL A 34 -30.18 42.44 -7.30
CA VAL A 34 -29.30 41.92 -8.35
C VAL A 34 -27.82 41.97 -7.92
N VAL A 35 -27.40 43.07 -7.27
CA VAL A 35 -26.01 43.19 -6.77
C VAL A 35 -25.75 42.16 -5.66
N VAL A 36 -26.70 42.00 -4.72
CA VAL A 36 -26.58 40.99 -3.65
C VAL A 36 -26.52 39.55 -4.22
N ALA A 37 -27.42 39.25 -5.17
CA ALA A 37 -27.41 37.96 -5.85
C ALA A 37 -26.08 37.68 -6.61
N ALA A 38 -25.56 38.70 -7.28
CA ALA A 38 -24.26 38.63 -7.95
C ALA A 38 -23.07 38.39 -6.98
N CYS A 39 -23.08 39.10 -5.83
CA CYS A 39 -22.09 38.92 -4.77
C CYS A 39 -22.15 37.49 -4.15
N ILE A 40 -23.38 36.98 -3.92
CA ILE A 40 -23.60 35.62 -3.42
C ILE A 40 -23.07 34.60 -4.44
N LEU A 41 -23.42 34.74 -5.72
CA LEU A 41 -22.93 33.87 -6.80
C LEU A 41 -21.40 33.92 -6.90
N LEU A 42 -20.81 35.09 -6.78
CA LEU A 42 -19.36 35.27 -6.81
C LEU A 42 -18.69 34.55 -5.61
N ALA A 43 -19.26 34.72 -4.41
CA ALA A 43 -18.76 34.05 -3.21
C ALA A 43 -18.88 32.52 -3.29
N PHE A 44 -20.02 32.03 -3.81
CA PHE A 44 -20.20 30.59 -4.07
C PHE A 44 -19.23 30.09 -5.15
N GLY A 45 -19.03 30.85 -6.24
CA GLY A 45 -18.09 30.54 -7.30
C GLY A 45 -16.64 30.45 -6.81
N LEU A 46 -16.19 31.46 -6.02
CA LEU A 46 -14.87 31.41 -5.39
C LEU A 46 -14.71 30.21 -4.43
N GLY A 47 -15.75 29.90 -3.67
CA GLY A 47 -15.76 28.74 -2.79
C GLY A 47 -15.69 27.41 -3.57
N ALA A 48 -16.39 27.30 -4.70
CA ALA A 48 -16.37 26.15 -5.58
C ALA A 48 -14.99 25.95 -6.24
N VAL A 49 -14.38 27.02 -6.74
CA VAL A 49 -13.03 26.99 -7.34
C VAL A 49 -11.98 26.49 -6.33
N ARG A 50 -12.07 26.91 -5.06
CA ARG A 50 -11.15 26.42 -4.01
C ARG A 50 -11.31 24.93 -3.69
N LYS A 51 -12.50 24.37 -3.93
CA LYS A 51 -12.82 22.96 -3.71
C LYS A 51 -12.62 22.10 -4.97
N LEU A 52 -12.36 22.75 -6.11
CA LEU A 52 -12.16 22.03 -7.36
C LEU A 52 -10.93 21.13 -7.23
N SER A 53 -11.14 19.83 -7.44
CA SER A 53 -10.06 18.87 -7.54
C SER A 53 -9.38 19.07 -8.90
N VAL A 54 -8.30 19.87 -8.92
CA VAL A 54 -7.46 19.99 -10.11
C VAL A 54 -6.44 18.88 -10.06
N ASP A 55 -6.61 17.89 -10.91
CA ASP A 55 -5.61 16.84 -11.13
C ASP A 55 -5.01 17.07 -12.52
N ALA A 56 -3.70 16.98 -12.64
CA ALA A 56 -2.99 17.18 -13.91
C ALA A 56 -3.37 16.12 -14.95
N PHE A 57 -3.76 14.94 -14.48
CA PHE A 57 -4.24 13.84 -15.32
C PHE A 57 -5.57 13.31 -14.78
N PRO A 58 -6.65 13.32 -15.60
CA PRO A 58 -7.89 12.68 -15.20
C PRO A 58 -7.65 11.18 -14.98
N ASP A 59 -8.13 10.66 -13.86
CA ASP A 59 -8.05 9.23 -13.57
C ASP A 59 -9.08 8.49 -14.43
N VAL A 60 -8.61 7.98 -15.57
CA VAL A 60 -9.39 7.15 -16.50
C VAL A 60 -9.24 5.65 -16.22
N THR A 61 -8.74 5.31 -15.04
CA THR A 61 -8.52 3.91 -14.64
C THR A 61 -9.87 3.23 -14.42
N ASN A 62 -10.09 2.11 -15.08
CA ASN A 62 -11.26 1.26 -14.86
C ASN A 62 -11.34 0.84 -13.38
N VAL A 63 -12.55 0.54 -12.91
CA VAL A 63 -12.74 -0.05 -11.58
C VAL A 63 -12.05 -1.41 -11.54
N GLN A 64 -10.96 -1.51 -10.79
CA GLN A 64 -10.18 -2.74 -10.71
C GLN A 64 -9.88 -3.15 -9.27
N VAL A 65 -9.84 -4.46 -9.06
CA VAL A 65 -9.46 -5.08 -7.79
C VAL A 65 -8.28 -6.00 -8.05
N GLN A 66 -7.20 -5.82 -7.31
CA GLN A 66 -6.01 -6.67 -7.39
C GLN A 66 -5.98 -7.64 -6.23
N ILE A 67 -5.58 -8.89 -6.52
CA ILE A 67 -5.33 -9.93 -5.52
C ILE A 67 -3.86 -10.32 -5.66
N ALA A 68 -3.09 -10.13 -4.60
CA ALA A 68 -1.70 -10.55 -4.52
C ALA A 68 -1.61 -11.75 -3.57
N THR A 69 -0.94 -12.81 -4.00
CA THR A 69 -0.79 -14.02 -3.18
C THR A 69 0.67 -14.48 -3.21
N GLU A 70 1.31 -14.43 -2.05
CA GLU A 70 2.66 -14.96 -1.91
C GLU A 70 2.61 -16.46 -1.65
N ALA A 71 3.40 -17.22 -2.41
CA ALA A 71 3.53 -18.68 -2.32
C ALA A 71 5.01 -19.07 -2.36
N LEU A 72 5.71 -18.77 -1.27
CA LEU A 72 7.18 -18.88 -1.18
C LEU A 72 7.70 -20.25 -1.61
N GLY A 73 8.82 -20.23 -2.35
CA GLY A 73 9.53 -21.44 -2.80
C GLY A 73 8.90 -22.17 -3.99
N ARG A 74 7.81 -21.66 -4.57
CA ARG A 74 7.11 -22.28 -5.71
C ARG A 74 7.55 -21.68 -7.04
N SER A 75 7.67 -22.53 -8.05
CA SER A 75 7.86 -22.12 -9.44
C SER A 75 6.61 -21.40 -10.00
N PRO A 76 6.72 -20.63 -11.09
CA PRO A 76 5.56 -19.97 -11.69
C PRO A 76 4.43 -20.94 -12.09
N GLN A 77 4.76 -22.13 -12.58
CA GLN A 77 3.77 -23.15 -12.96
C GLN A 77 3.07 -23.75 -11.73
N GLU A 78 3.79 -23.93 -10.62
CA GLU A 78 3.18 -24.40 -9.37
C GLU A 78 2.30 -23.32 -8.74
N VAL A 79 2.73 -22.04 -8.80
CA VAL A 79 1.91 -20.90 -8.39
C VAL A 79 0.63 -20.83 -9.21
N GLU A 80 0.73 -20.97 -10.53
CA GLU A 80 -0.43 -20.97 -11.42
C GLU A 80 -1.43 -22.07 -11.05
N ARG A 81 -0.95 -23.31 -10.96
CA ARG A 81 -1.82 -24.48 -10.70
C ARG A 81 -2.42 -24.50 -9.31
N ALA A 82 -1.61 -24.19 -8.28
CA ALA A 82 -2.00 -24.36 -6.89
C ALA A 82 -2.67 -23.11 -6.28
N VAL A 83 -2.46 -21.94 -6.87
CA VAL A 83 -2.92 -20.64 -6.31
C VAL A 83 -3.79 -19.90 -7.30
N THR A 84 -3.27 -19.60 -8.50
CA THR A 84 -3.94 -18.71 -9.44
C THR A 84 -5.23 -19.31 -9.99
N ILE A 85 -5.18 -20.53 -10.54
CA ILE A 85 -6.35 -21.20 -11.13
C ILE A 85 -7.50 -21.36 -10.11
N PRO A 86 -7.27 -21.83 -8.87
CA PRO A 86 -8.34 -21.90 -7.87
C PRO A 86 -9.00 -20.54 -7.56
N ILE A 87 -8.21 -19.46 -7.53
CA ILE A 87 -8.74 -18.11 -7.32
C ILE A 87 -9.52 -17.63 -8.54
N GLU A 88 -9.00 -17.81 -9.75
CA GLU A 88 -9.68 -17.43 -10.99
C GLU A 88 -11.02 -18.15 -11.14
N MET A 89 -11.06 -19.45 -10.86
CA MET A 89 -12.30 -20.21 -10.88
C MET A 89 -13.37 -19.67 -9.92
N ALA A 90 -12.95 -19.22 -8.73
CA ALA A 90 -13.86 -18.63 -7.77
C ALA A 90 -14.33 -17.23 -8.14
N MET A 91 -13.50 -16.46 -8.87
CA MET A 91 -13.85 -15.13 -9.33
C MET A 91 -14.73 -15.14 -10.60
N THR A 92 -14.80 -16.27 -11.30
CA THR A 92 -15.65 -16.41 -12.48
C THR A 92 -17.12 -16.18 -12.13
N GLY A 93 -17.81 -15.38 -12.95
CA GLY A 93 -19.24 -15.09 -12.77
C GLY A 93 -19.55 -13.98 -11.76
N LEU A 94 -18.56 -13.23 -11.28
CA LEU A 94 -18.81 -12.04 -10.46
C LEU A 94 -19.60 -10.98 -11.26
N PRO A 95 -20.65 -10.40 -10.67
CA PRO A 95 -21.43 -9.35 -11.33
C PRO A 95 -20.56 -8.15 -11.72
N GLY A 96 -20.67 -7.70 -12.96
CA GLY A 96 -19.92 -6.55 -13.46
C GLY A 96 -18.45 -6.82 -13.81
N LEU A 97 -17.95 -8.04 -13.64
CA LEU A 97 -16.60 -8.42 -14.07
C LEU A 97 -16.54 -8.44 -15.61
N VAL A 98 -15.63 -7.68 -16.18
CA VAL A 98 -15.43 -7.56 -17.65
C VAL A 98 -14.20 -8.34 -18.10
N GLU A 99 -13.13 -8.25 -17.32
CA GLU A 99 -11.85 -8.85 -17.66
C GLU A 99 -11.14 -9.36 -16.40
N MET A 100 -10.45 -10.48 -16.52
CA MET A 100 -9.57 -11.04 -15.49
C MET A 100 -8.22 -11.36 -16.11
N ARG A 101 -7.16 -10.83 -15.52
CA ARG A 101 -5.77 -11.04 -15.94
C ARG A 101 -4.95 -11.54 -14.77
N SER A 102 -4.10 -12.52 -15.02
CA SER A 102 -3.18 -13.04 -14.01
C SER A 102 -1.72 -12.97 -14.48
N LEU A 103 -0.84 -12.74 -13.54
CA LEU A 103 0.61 -12.77 -13.72
C LEU A 103 1.23 -13.66 -12.65
N ASN A 104 1.92 -14.73 -13.11
CA ASN A 104 2.60 -15.66 -12.25
C ASN A 104 4.11 -15.46 -12.32
N ARG A 105 4.72 -15.23 -11.15
CA ARG A 105 6.16 -15.14 -10.97
C ARG A 105 6.61 -16.19 -9.95
N PRO A 106 7.91 -16.48 -9.84
CA PRO A 106 8.40 -17.30 -8.73
C PRO A 106 7.89 -16.75 -7.39
N SER A 107 7.22 -17.59 -6.63
CA SER A 107 6.66 -17.28 -5.30
C SER A 107 5.54 -16.21 -5.26
N LEU A 108 5.00 -15.76 -6.39
CA LEU A 108 3.98 -14.69 -6.42
C LEU A 108 2.92 -14.92 -7.51
N SER A 109 1.66 -14.85 -7.12
CA SER A 109 0.49 -14.70 -8.01
C SER A 109 -0.09 -13.31 -7.88
N LEU A 110 -0.32 -12.64 -8.99
CA LEU A 110 -1.00 -11.35 -9.07
C LEU A 110 -2.18 -11.46 -10.03
N ILE A 111 -3.40 -11.28 -9.53
CA ILE A 111 -4.63 -11.35 -10.32
C ILE A 111 -5.28 -9.97 -10.30
N THR A 112 -5.58 -9.45 -11.49
CA THR A 112 -6.28 -8.17 -11.67
C THR A 112 -7.66 -8.43 -12.23
N LEU A 113 -8.68 -8.01 -11.49
CA LEU A 113 -10.09 -8.09 -11.85
C LEU A 113 -10.57 -6.72 -12.28
N VAL A 114 -11.00 -6.57 -13.52
CA VAL A 114 -11.51 -5.31 -14.09
C VAL A 114 -13.03 -5.38 -14.15
N PHE A 115 -13.69 -4.40 -13.53
CA PHE A 115 -15.15 -4.29 -13.49
C PHE A 115 -15.64 -3.16 -14.40
N THR A 116 -16.93 -3.18 -14.70
CA THR A 116 -17.58 -2.10 -15.45
C THR A 116 -17.45 -0.77 -14.68
N GLU A 117 -17.38 0.36 -15.39
CA GLU A 117 -17.27 1.70 -14.81
C GLU A 117 -18.41 2.07 -13.86
N ARG A 118 -19.58 1.43 -14.02
CA ARG A 118 -20.76 1.65 -13.16
C ARG A 118 -20.68 0.90 -11.83
N THR A 119 -19.72 0.00 -11.67
CA THR A 119 -19.56 -0.79 -10.45
C THR A 119 -18.90 0.05 -9.36
N ASN A 120 -19.50 0.07 -8.17
CA ASN A 120 -18.86 0.70 -7.03
C ASN A 120 -17.62 -0.12 -6.61
N LEU A 121 -16.46 0.53 -6.49
CA LEU A 121 -15.19 -0.12 -6.16
C LEU A 121 -15.25 -0.88 -4.82
N TYR A 122 -15.90 -0.32 -3.81
CA TYR A 122 -16.01 -0.97 -2.50
C TYR A 122 -16.91 -2.21 -2.55
N LEU A 123 -18.00 -2.15 -3.34
CA LEU A 123 -18.85 -3.31 -3.58
C LEU A 123 -18.10 -4.42 -4.34
N ALA A 124 -17.35 -4.05 -5.38
CA ALA A 124 -16.50 -5.00 -6.09
C ALA A 124 -15.51 -5.70 -5.15
N ARG A 125 -14.83 -4.93 -4.28
CA ARG A 125 -13.92 -5.47 -3.26
C ARG A 125 -14.62 -6.38 -2.27
N GLN A 126 -15.82 -6.05 -1.84
CA GLN A 126 -16.61 -6.90 -0.95
C GLN A 126 -16.93 -8.24 -1.61
N MET A 127 -17.45 -8.23 -2.84
CA MET A 127 -17.75 -9.46 -3.60
C MET A 127 -16.51 -10.35 -3.77
N VAL A 128 -15.37 -9.73 -4.10
CA VAL A 128 -14.08 -10.45 -4.22
C VAL A 128 -13.65 -11.03 -2.88
N THR A 129 -13.81 -10.28 -1.78
CA THR A 129 -13.47 -10.77 -0.43
C THR A 129 -14.30 -11.98 -0.05
N GLU A 130 -15.59 -11.97 -0.32
CA GLU A 130 -16.50 -13.10 -0.05
C GLU A 130 -16.04 -14.36 -0.80
N ARG A 131 -15.70 -14.23 -2.09
CA ARG A 131 -15.15 -15.35 -2.88
C ARG A 131 -13.80 -15.83 -2.39
N LEU A 132 -12.93 -14.91 -1.94
CA LEU A 132 -11.62 -15.30 -1.38
C LEU A 132 -11.75 -16.09 -0.08
N ILE A 133 -12.78 -15.84 0.73
CA ILE A 133 -13.05 -16.65 1.94
C ILE A 133 -13.37 -18.09 1.56
N GLU A 134 -14.16 -18.31 0.50
CA GLU A 134 -14.51 -19.66 0.02
C GLU A 134 -13.27 -20.42 -0.49
N VAL A 135 -12.32 -19.71 -1.08
CA VAL A 135 -11.11 -20.32 -1.67
C VAL A 135 -10.05 -20.66 -0.62
N ARG A 136 -10.03 -19.98 0.52
CA ARG A 136 -9.00 -20.17 1.56
C ARG A 136 -8.74 -21.64 1.93
N GLY A 137 -9.81 -22.41 2.05
CA GLY A 137 -9.70 -23.85 2.37
C GLY A 137 -9.12 -24.73 1.25
N ARG A 138 -8.92 -24.17 0.05
CA ARG A 138 -8.35 -24.85 -1.12
C ARG A 138 -6.90 -24.41 -1.40
N MET A 139 -6.42 -23.42 -0.67
CA MET A 139 -5.04 -22.93 -0.82
C MET A 139 -4.06 -23.89 -0.14
N PRO A 140 -2.83 -23.98 -0.65
CA PRO A 140 -1.76 -24.69 0.04
C PRO A 140 -1.49 -24.09 1.42
N ASP A 141 -0.97 -24.92 2.34
CA ASP A 141 -0.63 -24.48 3.68
C ASP A 141 0.31 -23.27 3.67
N GLY A 142 -0.01 -22.28 4.49
CA GLY A 142 0.75 -21.05 4.61
C GLY A 142 0.51 -20.02 3.50
N VAL A 143 -0.30 -20.32 2.48
CA VAL A 143 -0.63 -19.39 1.37
C VAL A 143 -1.94 -18.69 1.66
N THR A 144 -1.90 -17.35 1.73
CA THR A 144 -3.09 -16.53 1.98
C THR A 144 -3.21 -15.45 0.92
N PRO A 145 -4.32 -15.43 0.14
CA PRO A 145 -4.59 -14.35 -0.79
C PRO A 145 -4.89 -13.04 -0.07
N LEU A 146 -4.31 -11.95 -0.53
CA LEU A 146 -4.50 -10.60 0.00
C LEU A 146 -5.03 -9.67 -1.09
N LEU A 147 -5.99 -8.82 -0.74
CA LEU A 147 -6.43 -7.75 -1.64
C LEU A 147 -5.38 -6.63 -1.67
N GLY A 148 -5.05 -6.19 -2.86
CA GLY A 148 -4.25 -4.99 -3.07
C GLY A 148 -4.91 -3.73 -2.48
N PRO A 149 -4.17 -2.63 -2.32
CA PRO A 149 -4.69 -1.38 -1.79
C PRO A 149 -5.78 -0.78 -2.69
N VAL A 150 -6.61 0.10 -2.12
CA VAL A 150 -7.62 0.88 -2.84
C VAL A 150 -6.93 2.09 -3.48
N SER A 151 -6.13 1.85 -4.51
CA SER A 151 -5.47 2.92 -5.26
C SER A 151 -5.71 2.73 -6.75
N SER A 152 -5.67 3.82 -7.51
CA SER A 152 -5.64 3.75 -8.96
C SER A 152 -4.21 3.53 -9.47
N VAL A 153 -4.06 3.20 -10.75
CA VAL A 153 -2.73 3.10 -11.40
C VAL A 153 -1.99 4.45 -11.34
N LEU A 154 -2.72 5.56 -11.37
CA LEU A 154 -2.21 6.91 -11.23
C LEU A 154 -2.13 7.38 -9.77
N GLY A 155 -2.26 6.49 -8.80
CA GLY A 155 -2.31 6.80 -7.37
C GLY A 155 -0.97 7.21 -6.75
N GLU A 156 0.14 7.10 -7.47
CA GLU A 156 1.44 7.59 -6.99
C GLU A 156 1.45 9.11 -6.96
N VAL A 157 1.46 9.69 -5.77
CA VAL A 157 1.33 11.15 -5.61
C VAL A 157 2.56 11.81 -5.02
N TYR A 158 3.41 11.06 -4.33
CA TYR A 158 4.60 11.59 -3.69
C TYR A 158 5.65 10.49 -3.54
N GLN A 159 6.92 10.79 -3.84
CA GLN A 159 8.02 9.85 -3.71
C GLN A 159 9.18 10.52 -2.99
N TYR A 160 9.85 9.77 -2.11
CA TYR A 160 10.93 10.28 -1.28
C TYR A 160 12.01 9.22 -1.08
N THR A 161 13.20 9.70 -0.72
CA THR A 161 14.33 8.88 -0.28
C THR A 161 14.71 9.18 1.16
N LEU A 162 15.32 8.20 1.85
CA LEU A 162 15.97 8.38 3.15
C LEU A 162 17.45 8.69 2.91
N GLU A 163 17.86 9.90 3.26
CA GLU A 163 19.19 10.42 2.95
C GLU A 163 19.90 10.96 4.18
N HIS A 164 21.21 10.81 4.18
CA HIS A 164 22.11 11.54 5.06
C HIS A 164 22.81 12.65 4.25
N PRO A 165 23.17 13.80 4.84
CA PRO A 165 23.86 14.88 4.13
C PRO A 165 25.14 14.45 3.40
N ASP A 166 25.81 13.41 3.90
CA ASP A 166 27.04 12.88 3.32
C ASP A 166 26.83 11.83 2.22
N ASP A 167 25.56 11.49 1.91
CA ASP A 167 25.25 10.58 0.83
C ASP A 167 25.67 11.16 -0.51
N GLY A 168 26.19 10.33 -1.39
CA GLY A 168 26.69 10.76 -2.70
C GLY A 168 28.22 10.93 -2.75
N GLN A 169 28.91 10.90 -1.61
CA GLN A 169 30.37 10.90 -1.56
C GLN A 169 30.96 9.49 -1.60
N ARG A 170 30.16 8.45 -1.25
CA ARG A 170 30.56 7.04 -1.23
C ARG A 170 29.39 6.10 -1.49
N ALA A 171 29.71 4.87 -1.89
CA ALA A 171 28.72 3.79 -1.93
C ALA A 171 28.28 3.42 -0.51
N LEU A 172 26.97 3.20 -0.32
CA LEU A 172 26.41 2.71 0.94
C LEU A 172 26.68 1.21 1.10
N SER A 173 27.03 0.79 2.29
CA SER A 173 27.21 -0.62 2.62
C SER A 173 25.85 -1.35 2.69
N VAL A 174 25.89 -2.69 2.57
CA VAL A 174 24.70 -3.54 2.72
C VAL A 174 24.04 -3.34 4.09
N ASP A 175 24.82 -3.15 5.15
CA ASP A 175 24.33 -2.92 6.50
C ASP A 175 23.58 -1.57 6.62
N GLU A 176 24.14 -0.51 6.05
CA GLU A 176 23.48 0.81 6.01
C GLU A 176 22.18 0.76 5.23
N LEU A 177 22.18 0.12 4.06
CA LEU A 177 20.97 -0.05 3.25
C LEU A 177 19.91 -0.91 3.97
N THR A 178 20.34 -1.92 4.74
CA THR A 178 19.46 -2.75 5.56
C THR A 178 18.86 -1.98 6.73
N LYS A 179 19.66 -1.15 7.40
CA LYS A 179 19.19 -0.27 8.49
C LYS A 179 18.18 0.75 7.98
N ARG A 180 18.47 1.44 6.85
CA ARG A 180 17.56 2.39 6.23
C ARG A 180 16.25 1.72 5.79
N ARG A 181 16.33 0.51 5.21
CA ARG A 181 15.13 -0.24 4.82
C ARG A 181 14.30 -0.65 6.04
N THR A 182 14.93 -1.06 7.11
CA THR A 182 14.25 -1.39 8.38
C THR A 182 13.54 -0.14 8.95
N LEU A 183 14.21 1.01 8.95
CA LEU A 183 13.63 2.28 9.36
C LEU A 183 12.42 2.67 8.49
N GLN A 184 12.56 2.52 7.17
CA GLN A 184 11.48 2.76 6.21
C GLN A 184 10.26 1.88 6.51
N ASP A 185 10.45 0.57 6.67
CA ASP A 185 9.35 -0.38 6.78
C ASP A 185 8.64 -0.32 8.16
N TRP A 186 9.39 -0.02 9.25
CA TRP A 186 8.87 -0.13 10.61
C TRP A 186 8.57 1.22 11.28
N VAL A 187 9.13 2.32 10.80
CA VAL A 187 8.91 3.65 11.37
C VAL A 187 8.22 4.57 10.38
N VAL A 188 8.83 4.78 9.21
CA VAL A 188 8.33 5.76 8.23
C VAL A 188 7.01 5.31 7.59
N ARG A 189 6.97 4.08 7.09
CA ARG A 189 5.79 3.52 6.42
C ARG A 189 4.53 3.54 7.30
N PRO A 190 4.52 3.04 8.54
CA PRO A 190 3.34 3.10 9.41
C PRO A 190 2.92 4.53 9.72
N TYR A 191 3.88 5.42 9.95
CA TYR A 191 3.63 6.82 10.27
C TYR A 191 2.96 7.57 9.10
N LEU A 192 3.47 7.43 7.88
CA LEU A 192 2.89 8.08 6.71
C LEU A 192 1.61 7.40 6.24
N ARG A 193 1.46 6.08 6.43
CA ARG A 193 0.22 5.37 6.08
C ARG A 193 -0.97 5.80 6.93
N SER A 194 -0.75 6.34 8.12
CA SER A 194 -1.82 6.86 8.99
C SER A 194 -2.44 8.17 8.48
N ILE A 195 -1.92 8.77 7.41
CA ILE A 195 -2.43 10.03 6.85
C ILE A 195 -3.75 9.77 6.12
N PRO A 196 -4.83 10.55 6.41
CA PRO A 196 -6.07 10.42 5.66
C PRO A 196 -5.87 10.66 4.16
N GLY A 197 -6.41 9.76 3.34
CA GLY A 197 -6.26 9.78 1.88
C GLY A 197 -5.05 9.01 1.34
N VAL A 198 -4.18 8.48 2.19
CA VAL A 198 -3.11 7.55 1.81
C VAL A 198 -3.63 6.13 1.84
N ALA A 199 -3.49 5.41 0.73
CA ALA A 199 -3.88 4.01 0.62
C ALA A 199 -2.79 3.07 1.13
N GLU A 200 -1.55 3.29 0.68
CA GLU A 200 -0.40 2.46 1.01
C GLU A 200 0.91 3.25 0.82
N ILE A 201 1.97 2.77 1.43
CA ILE A 201 3.34 3.24 1.20
C ILE A 201 4.15 2.06 0.68
N ASN A 202 4.61 2.13 -0.55
CA ASN A 202 5.45 1.11 -1.15
C ASN A 202 6.91 1.43 -0.90
N SER A 203 7.59 0.57 -0.13
CA SER A 203 9.02 0.74 0.11
C SER A 203 9.84 0.25 -1.08
N THR A 204 10.85 1.01 -1.47
CA THR A 204 11.74 0.70 -2.60
C THR A 204 13.20 0.80 -2.21
N GLY A 205 14.06 0.00 -2.83
CA GLY A 205 15.49 -0.06 -2.54
C GLY A 205 15.85 -0.72 -1.21
N GLY A 206 17.14 -0.77 -0.93
CA GLY A 206 17.70 -1.38 0.27
C GLY A 206 17.52 -2.89 0.37
N TYR A 207 17.80 -3.43 1.54
CA TYR A 207 17.72 -4.86 1.83
C TYR A 207 16.78 -5.13 3.01
N VAL A 208 15.84 -6.04 2.83
CA VAL A 208 14.92 -6.46 3.91
C VAL A 208 15.67 -7.37 4.87
N LYS A 209 15.78 -6.93 6.13
CA LYS A 209 16.45 -7.67 7.20
C LYS A 209 15.77 -9.01 7.46
N GLN A 210 16.58 -10.07 7.60
CA GLN A 210 16.12 -11.35 8.09
C GLN A 210 17.17 -11.98 9.01
N TYR A 211 16.74 -12.89 9.89
CA TYR A 211 17.61 -13.79 10.61
C TYR A 211 17.77 -15.07 9.81
N GLN A 212 19.01 -15.48 9.56
CA GLN A 212 19.32 -16.72 8.86
C GLN A 212 19.92 -17.72 9.83
N VAL A 213 19.44 -18.95 9.75
CA VAL A 213 19.97 -20.12 10.46
C VAL A 213 20.58 -21.03 9.40
N LEU A 214 21.89 -21.01 9.26
CA LEU A 214 22.64 -21.80 8.28
C LEU A 214 23.07 -23.12 8.93
N VAL A 215 22.34 -24.18 8.64
CA VAL A 215 22.59 -25.50 9.20
C VAL A 215 23.82 -26.17 8.55
N HIS A 216 24.61 -26.86 9.34
CA HIS A 216 25.73 -27.67 8.87
C HIS A 216 25.28 -29.13 8.70
N PRO A 217 25.21 -29.69 7.48
CA PRO A 217 24.72 -31.05 7.23
C PRO A 217 25.45 -32.13 8.03
N ASP A 218 26.78 -32.01 8.16
CA ASP A 218 27.58 -32.97 8.91
C ASP A 218 27.24 -33.00 10.38
N ARG A 219 27.01 -31.84 10.98
CA ARG A 219 26.59 -31.72 12.40
C ARG A 219 25.17 -32.25 12.60
N LEU A 220 24.24 -31.96 11.68
CA LEU A 220 22.89 -32.51 11.71
C LEU A 220 22.93 -34.04 11.71
N SER A 221 23.71 -34.63 10.81
CA SER A 221 23.89 -36.09 10.70
C SER A 221 24.51 -36.68 11.97
N HIS A 222 25.49 -36.01 12.56
CA HIS A 222 26.18 -36.47 13.79
C HIS A 222 25.18 -36.60 14.97
N PHE A 223 24.29 -35.65 15.12
CA PHE A 223 23.29 -35.62 16.21
C PHE A 223 21.97 -36.34 15.83
N GLY A 224 21.84 -36.86 14.62
CA GLY A 224 20.63 -37.47 14.11
C GLY A 224 19.44 -36.52 14.12
N ILE A 225 19.65 -35.25 13.70
CA ILE A 225 18.67 -34.19 13.62
C ILE A 225 18.44 -33.88 12.16
N THR A 226 17.18 -33.69 11.77
CA THR A 226 16.79 -33.31 10.41
C THR A 226 16.62 -31.78 10.27
N PRO A 227 16.70 -31.22 9.07
CA PRO A 227 16.31 -29.80 8.85
C PRO A 227 14.87 -29.49 9.29
N GLY A 228 13.97 -30.50 9.19
CA GLY A 228 12.60 -30.38 9.67
C GLY A 228 12.51 -30.14 11.18
N ASP A 229 13.33 -30.88 11.97
CA ASP A 229 13.39 -30.72 13.43
C ASP A 229 13.86 -29.31 13.81
N VAL A 230 14.83 -28.76 13.07
CA VAL A 230 15.30 -27.37 13.27
C VAL A 230 14.18 -26.36 12.99
N TYR A 231 13.44 -26.57 11.89
CA TYR A 231 12.31 -25.70 11.54
C TYR A 231 11.21 -25.73 12.61
N GLU A 232 10.83 -26.92 13.06
CA GLU A 232 9.82 -27.10 14.11
C GLU A 232 10.27 -26.47 15.44
N ALA A 233 11.52 -26.63 15.82
CA ALA A 233 12.05 -25.99 17.02
C ALA A 233 12.03 -24.47 16.93
N LEU A 234 12.44 -23.88 15.81
CA LEU A 234 12.36 -22.43 15.56
C LEU A 234 10.92 -21.93 15.63
N ARG A 235 9.99 -22.64 15.00
CA ARG A 235 8.57 -22.29 14.99
C ARG A 235 7.96 -22.33 16.38
N ASN A 236 8.25 -23.34 17.17
CA ASN A 236 7.65 -23.57 18.49
C ASN A 236 8.26 -22.70 19.59
N ASN A 237 9.51 -22.22 19.41
CA ASN A 237 10.22 -21.42 20.41
C ASN A 237 10.23 -19.90 20.12
N ASN A 238 9.33 -19.42 19.25
CA ASN A 238 9.20 -17.99 18.95
C ASN A 238 7.78 -17.48 19.21
N THR A 239 7.29 -17.72 20.42
CA THR A 239 5.96 -17.27 20.83
C THR A 239 5.92 -16.93 22.31
N ASN A 240 5.13 -15.91 22.66
CA ASN A 240 4.79 -15.63 24.05
C ASN A 240 3.57 -16.45 24.45
N PHE A 241 3.52 -16.87 25.70
CA PHE A 241 2.35 -17.55 26.25
C PHE A 241 1.89 -16.92 27.58
N GLY A 242 0.59 -16.96 27.82
CA GLY A 242 -0.01 -16.55 29.09
C GLY A 242 -0.02 -17.72 30.08
N GLY A 243 0.55 -17.51 31.27
CA GLY A 243 0.59 -18.51 32.34
C GLY A 243 -0.56 -18.38 33.35
N GLY A 244 -1.56 -17.51 33.09
CA GLY A 244 -2.66 -17.24 34.00
C GLY A 244 -2.34 -16.17 35.05
N VAL A 245 -3.15 -16.17 36.11
CA VAL A 245 -3.05 -15.20 37.21
C VAL A 245 -2.79 -15.93 38.52
N LEU A 246 -1.78 -15.48 39.27
CA LEU A 246 -1.52 -15.98 40.60
C LEU A 246 -2.09 -14.98 41.62
N PRO A 247 -3.14 -15.31 42.39
CA PRO A 247 -3.65 -14.47 43.46
C PRO A 247 -2.66 -14.48 44.63
N HIS A 248 -2.32 -13.30 45.12
CA HIS A 248 -1.46 -13.14 46.28
C HIS A 248 -2.01 -12.01 47.18
N HIS A 249 -2.65 -12.39 48.28
CA HIS A 249 -3.36 -11.47 49.19
C HIS A 249 -4.41 -10.65 48.46
N ASN A 250 -4.25 -9.32 48.38
CA ASN A 250 -5.13 -8.40 47.70
C ASN A 250 -4.68 -8.09 46.25
N ASP A 251 -3.55 -8.66 45.79
CA ASP A 251 -2.98 -8.42 44.48
C ASP A 251 -3.11 -9.64 43.57
N GLN A 252 -3.03 -9.40 42.29
CA GLN A 252 -3.02 -10.44 41.28
C GLN A 252 -1.78 -10.31 40.40
N TYR A 253 -0.96 -11.35 40.36
CA TYR A 253 0.23 -11.40 39.51
C TYR A 253 -0.09 -12.11 38.19
N LEU A 254 0.11 -11.40 37.08
CA LEU A 254 -0.01 -11.99 35.75
C LEU A 254 1.28 -12.74 35.39
N ILE A 255 1.15 -14.06 35.19
CA ILE A 255 2.27 -14.89 34.73
C ILE A 255 2.36 -14.78 33.21
N ARG A 256 3.53 -14.41 32.70
CA ARG A 256 3.81 -14.32 31.26
C ARG A 256 5.06 -15.09 30.92
N GLY A 257 4.95 -16.02 29.98
CA GLY A 257 6.10 -16.63 29.32
C GLY A 257 6.60 -15.75 28.19
N LEU A 258 7.83 -15.25 28.27
CA LEU A 258 8.47 -14.44 27.24
C LEU A 258 9.34 -15.33 26.38
N GLY A 259 8.78 -15.83 25.25
CA GLY A 259 9.47 -16.73 24.32
C GLY A 259 9.74 -16.13 22.95
N LEU A 260 9.39 -14.84 22.72
CA LEU A 260 9.74 -14.18 21.47
C LEU A 260 11.24 -13.93 21.38
N VAL A 261 11.84 -14.34 20.30
CA VAL A 261 13.25 -14.11 19.95
C VAL A 261 13.51 -12.60 19.79
N ARG A 262 14.56 -12.10 20.42
CA ARG A 262 14.98 -10.69 20.39
C ARG A 262 16.37 -10.50 19.81
N SER A 263 17.21 -11.55 19.89
CA SER A 263 18.59 -11.51 19.48
C SER A 263 19.01 -12.77 18.73
N ILE A 264 20.17 -12.74 18.10
CA ILE A 264 20.81 -13.91 17.50
C ILE A 264 21.08 -14.98 18.55
N ASP A 265 21.51 -14.55 19.76
CA ASP A 265 21.83 -15.44 20.86
C ASP A 265 20.62 -16.22 21.34
N ASP A 266 19.43 -15.57 21.39
CA ASP A 266 18.19 -16.25 21.76
C ASP A 266 17.88 -17.37 20.76
N ILE A 267 18.08 -17.15 19.45
CA ILE A 267 17.89 -18.18 18.42
C ILE A 267 18.92 -19.31 18.65
N GLY A 268 20.16 -18.95 18.87
CA GLY A 268 21.24 -19.93 19.12
C GLY A 268 21.01 -20.76 20.38
N ALA A 269 20.30 -20.23 21.36
CA ALA A 269 20.01 -20.91 22.65
C ALA A 269 18.79 -21.83 22.60
N ILE A 270 18.05 -21.89 21.49
CA ILE A 270 16.92 -22.83 21.34
C ILE A 270 17.44 -24.27 21.39
N VAL A 271 16.80 -25.09 22.25
CA VAL A 271 17.11 -26.51 22.38
C VAL A 271 16.38 -27.28 21.30
N LEU A 272 17.10 -28.10 20.56
CA LEU A 272 16.57 -28.97 19.51
C LEU A 272 16.22 -30.35 20.01
N LYS A 273 17.15 -30.96 20.79
CA LYS A 273 17.04 -32.32 21.27
C LYS A 273 17.92 -32.51 22.49
N GLU A 274 17.64 -33.53 23.29
CA GLU A 274 18.51 -34.01 24.33
C GLU A 274 19.18 -35.32 23.88
N VAL A 275 20.49 -35.38 24.01
CA VAL A 275 21.29 -36.58 23.68
C VAL A 275 22.12 -36.96 24.90
N GLY A 276 21.80 -38.10 25.50
CA GLY A 276 22.52 -38.62 26.68
C GLY A 276 22.50 -37.67 27.91
N GLY A 277 21.40 -36.95 28.14
CA GLY A 277 21.25 -35.98 29.23
C GLY A 277 21.80 -34.61 28.92
N THR A 278 22.36 -34.37 27.72
CA THR A 278 22.93 -33.11 27.32
C THR A 278 22.05 -32.43 26.26
N PRO A 279 21.60 -31.18 26.46
CA PRO A 279 20.83 -30.46 25.48
C PRO A 279 21.70 -30.07 24.28
N VAL A 280 21.18 -30.27 23.07
CA VAL A 280 21.77 -29.83 21.80
C VAL A 280 21.06 -28.57 21.36
N TYR A 281 21.80 -27.47 21.17
CA TYR A 281 21.27 -26.17 20.81
C TYR A 281 21.42 -25.90 19.31
N ILE A 282 20.65 -24.92 18.80
CA ILE A 282 20.79 -24.46 17.40
C ILE A 282 22.23 -24.03 17.09
N ARG A 283 22.88 -23.30 18.00
CA ARG A 283 24.28 -22.82 17.83
C ARG A 283 25.29 -23.97 17.67
N ASP A 284 24.97 -25.19 18.11
CA ASP A 284 25.85 -26.34 17.97
C ASP A 284 25.80 -26.95 16.57
N LEU A 285 24.71 -26.71 15.85
CA LEU A 285 24.41 -27.29 14.53
C LEU A 285 24.40 -26.27 13.40
N ALA A 286 24.24 -24.99 13.72
CA ALA A 286 24.01 -23.94 12.75
C ALA A 286 24.74 -22.63 13.12
N GLU A 287 25.07 -21.86 12.11
CA GLU A 287 25.46 -20.47 12.25
C GLU A 287 24.21 -19.58 12.17
N VAL A 288 24.00 -18.75 13.19
CA VAL A 288 22.90 -17.78 13.21
C VAL A 288 23.45 -16.40 12.93
N LYS A 289 22.92 -15.74 11.89
CA LYS A 289 23.36 -14.39 11.51
C LYS A 289 22.23 -13.50 11.04
N ILE A 290 22.44 -12.18 11.09
CA ILE A 290 21.61 -11.23 10.39
C ILE A 290 22.03 -11.20 8.93
N TRP A 291 21.07 -11.35 8.04
CA TRP A 291 21.25 -11.27 6.60
C TRP A 291 20.08 -10.55 5.97
N HIS A 292 19.89 -10.69 4.70
CA HIS A 292 18.79 -10.06 3.96
C HIS A 292 18.11 -11.05 3.03
N VAL A 293 16.86 -10.76 2.73
CA VAL A 293 16.10 -11.45 1.68
C VAL A 293 16.75 -11.16 0.32
N PRO A 294 16.90 -12.15 -0.57
CA PRO A 294 17.29 -11.89 -1.95
C PRO A 294 16.38 -10.84 -2.58
N ARG A 295 16.96 -9.81 -3.19
CA ARG A 295 16.21 -8.72 -3.83
C ARG A 295 16.15 -8.90 -5.34
N PHE A 296 15.04 -8.48 -5.95
CA PHE A 296 14.86 -8.51 -7.41
C PHE A 296 15.16 -7.17 -8.08
N GLY A 297 15.46 -6.14 -7.32
CA GLY A 297 15.74 -4.81 -7.84
C GLY A 297 16.48 -3.93 -6.83
N ALA A 298 17.00 -2.82 -7.32
CA ALA A 298 17.64 -1.79 -6.52
C ALA A 298 17.13 -0.42 -6.96
N MET A 299 17.10 0.53 -6.04
CA MET A 299 16.87 1.93 -6.32
C MET A 299 18.25 2.63 -6.36
N VAL A 300 18.52 3.37 -7.42
CA VAL A 300 19.76 4.14 -7.57
C VAL A 300 19.41 5.61 -7.68
N LYS A 301 20.13 6.46 -6.96
CA LYS A 301 20.01 7.91 -7.02
C LYS A 301 21.12 8.50 -7.85
N ASN A 302 20.74 9.35 -8.83
CA ASN A 302 21.66 10.10 -9.71
C ASN A 302 22.72 9.23 -10.44
N GLY A 303 22.47 7.93 -10.56
CA GLY A 303 23.45 7.00 -11.16
C GLY A 303 24.69 6.73 -10.32
N VAL A 304 24.75 7.19 -9.08
CA VAL A 304 25.97 7.16 -8.25
C VAL A 304 25.85 6.17 -7.09
N THR A 305 24.78 6.26 -6.29
CA THR A 305 24.63 5.46 -5.07
C THR A 305 23.29 4.77 -5.00
N GLU A 306 23.26 3.62 -4.32
CA GLU A 306 21.98 3.00 -3.97
C GLU A 306 21.23 3.82 -2.93
N ALA A 307 19.91 3.82 -3.01
CA ALA A 307 19.03 4.54 -2.12
C ALA A 307 17.91 3.65 -1.56
N VAL A 308 17.30 4.12 -0.48
CA VAL A 308 16.08 3.55 0.09
C VAL A 308 15.04 4.64 0.14
N GLY A 309 13.83 4.34 -0.28
CA GLY A 309 12.76 5.31 -0.29
C GLY A 309 11.37 4.69 -0.19
N GLY A 310 10.39 5.55 -0.37
CA GLY A 310 8.99 5.17 -0.35
C GLY A 310 8.19 5.91 -1.41
N ILE A 311 7.18 5.21 -1.92
CA ILE A 311 6.20 5.71 -2.88
C ILE A 311 4.86 5.78 -2.15
N VAL A 312 4.30 6.98 -2.06
CA VAL A 312 2.99 7.22 -1.42
C VAL A 312 1.90 7.00 -2.45
N MET A 313 1.04 6.03 -2.17
CA MET A 313 -0.14 5.72 -2.97
C MET A 313 -1.37 6.39 -2.37
N MET A 314 -2.07 7.17 -3.17
CA MET A 314 -3.32 7.84 -2.79
C MET A 314 -4.52 6.88 -2.91
N LEU A 315 -5.51 7.04 -2.05
CA LEU A 315 -6.81 6.40 -2.19
C LEU A 315 -7.52 6.87 -3.47
N ALA A 316 -8.12 5.94 -4.18
CA ALA A 316 -8.91 6.24 -5.38
C ALA A 316 -10.03 7.24 -5.05
N GLY A 317 -10.15 8.31 -5.85
CA GLY A 317 -11.16 9.36 -5.68
C GLY A 317 -10.80 10.49 -4.70
N GLU A 318 -9.66 10.45 -4.04
CA GLU A 318 -9.17 11.55 -3.19
C GLU A 318 -8.57 12.69 -4.02
N ASN A 319 -8.44 13.86 -3.40
CA ASN A 319 -7.80 15.03 -4.02
C ASN A 319 -6.28 14.95 -3.84
N ALA A 320 -5.53 14.76 -4.93
CA ALA A 320 -4.08 14.60 -4.91
C ALA A 320 -3.35 15.76 -4.23
N LYS A 321 -3.72 17.02 -4.54
CA LYS A 321 -3.13 18.22 -3.94
C LYS A 321 -3.31 18.25 -2.42
N ALA A 322 -4.50 17.90 -1.94
CA ALA A 322 -4.79 17.87 -0.50
C ALA A 322 -4.05 16.74 0.21
N VAL A 323 -3.93 15.56 -0.42
CA VAL A 323 -3.18 14.42 0.14
C VAL A 323 -1.70 14.77 0.20
N VAL A 324 -1.11 15.28 -0.88
CA VAL A 324 0.30 15.69 -0.92
C VAL A 324 0.62 16.75 0.13
N ALA A 325 -0.26 17.75 0.31
CA ALA A 325 -0.05 18.77 1.35
C ALA A 325 0.01 18.16 2.75
N ARG A 326 -0.88 17.20 3.07
CA ARG A 326 -0.85 16.46 4.34
C ARG A 326 0.42 15.62 4.48
N VAL A 327 0.86 14.98 3.39
CA VAL A 327 2.10 14.18 3.38
C VAL A 327 3.32 15.07 3.63
N LYS A 328 3.45 16.20 2.93
CA LYS A 328 4.54 17.16 3.15
C LYS A 328 4.61 17.61 4.61
N GLN A 329 3.47 18.02 5.19
CA GLN A 329 3.41 18.42 6.59
C GLN A 329 3.88 17.32 7.55
N ARG A 330 3.51 16.07 7.29
CA ARG A 330 3.91 14.92 8.09
C ARG A 330 5.37 14.56 7.91
N VAL A 331 5.90 14.65 6.69
CA VAL A 331 7.33 14.46 6.39
C VAL A 331 8.17 15.51 7.12
N ASP A 332 7.77 16.78 7.08
CA ASP A 332 8.45 17.87 7.80
C ASP A 332 8.41 17.66 9.32
N ALA A 333 7.27 17.24 9.86
CA ALA A 333 7.12 16.92 11.28
C ALA A 333 8.03 15.75 11.68
N LEU A 334 8.09 14.69 10.87
CA LEU A 334 8.94 13.53 11.13
C LEU A 334 10.43 13.89 11.06
N ASN A 335 10.85 14.69 10.08
CA ASN A 335 12.22 15.17 9.95
C ASN A 335 12.66 16.05 11.14
N LYS A 336 11.71 16.73 11.80
CA LYS A 336 11.98 17.59 12.98
C LYS A 336 11.85 16.86 14.31
N SER A 337 11.21 15.70 14.35
CA SER A 337 10.86 15.01 15.60
C SER A 337 12.02 14.31 16.30
N GLY A 338 13.15 14.09 15.60
CA GLY A 338 14.24 13.23 16.08
C GLY A 338 13.93 11.73 16.10
N ALA A 339 12.75 11.32 15.58
CA ALA A 339 12.39 9.91 15.50
C ALA A 339 13.16 9.16 14.39
N ILE A 340 13.77 9.89 13.46
CA ILE A 340 14.69 9.37 12.46
C ILE A 340 16.11 9.50 13.01
N PRO A 341 16.80 8.37 13.30
CA PRO A 341 18.13 8.37 13.88
C PRO A 341 19.19 8.79 12.85
N ASP A 342 20.42 8.98 13.34
CA ASP A 342 21.66 9.10 12.56
C ASP A 342 21.68 10.27 11.56
N GLY A 343 20.93 11.35 11.80
CA GLY A 343 20.88 12.50 10.88
C GLY A 343 20.21 12.24 9.55
N LEU A 344 19.58 11.09 9.37
CA LEU A 344 18.80 10.75 8.19
C LEU A 344 17.57 11.67 8.07
N ARG A 345 17.17 11.95 6.83
CA ARG A 345 15.98 12.76 6.50
C ARG A 345 15.23 12.15 5.31
N LEU A 346 13.93 12.38 5.29
CA LEU A 346 13.12 12.12 4.12
C LEU A 346 13.27 13.30 3.16
N VAL A 347 13.75 13.01 1.95
CA VAL A 347 13.98 14.00 0.90
C VAL A 347 13.07 13.67 -0.28
N PRO A 348 12.11 14.55 -0.63
CA PRO A 348 11.24 14.31 -1.78
C PRO A 348 12.01 14.45 -3.09
N TYR A 349 11.63 13.66 -4.10
CA TYR A 349 12.11 13.78 -5.46
C TYR A 349 10.99 13.77 -6.50
N TYR A 350 9.76 13.40 -6.11
CA TYR A 350 8.57 13.52 -6.93
C TYR A 350 7.40 14.03 -6.09
N ASP A 351 6.73 15.02 -6.62
CA ASP A 351 5.59 15.69 -6.02
C ASP A 351 4.57 16.03 -7.09
N ARG A 352 3.43 15.33 -7.08
CA ARG A 352 2.36 15.54 -8.06
C ARG A 352 1.67 16.89 -7.94
N SER A 353 1.82 17.62 -6.83
CA SER A 353 1.24 18.95 -6.68
C SER A 353 2.03 20.04 -7.40
N GLU A 354 3.21 19.75 -7.93
CA GLU A 354 4.07 20.66 -8.67
C GLU A 354 3.91 20.51 -10.20
N LEU A 355 3.14 19.52 -10.64
CA LEU A 355 2.74 19.32 -12.03
C LEU A 355 1.50 20.16 -12.38
#